data_2ddea1b07937dddf18651c44d8e26236
#
_entry.id   2ddea1b07937dddf18651c44d8e26236
#
_cell.length_a   1.000
_cell.length_b   1.000
_cell.length_c   1.000
_cell.angle_alpha   90.00
_cell.angle_beta   90.00
_cell.angle_gamma   90.00
#
_symmetry.space_group_name_H-M   'P 1'
#
loop_
_entity.id
_entity.type
_entity.pdbx_description
1 polymer ?
#
loop_
_entity_poly.entity_id
_entity_poly.type
_entity_poly.pdbx_seq_one_letter_code
_entity_poly.pdbx_strand_id
1 'polypeptide(L)'
;HNIDFFNKKFSSEPLIATIGNFDGLHLGHKEIIKRMKSIGTKDNLKSLVIFTEPHAKEFFAEQKDLVDQPTRISPWRDKCKRLKDNKVDYAFFLRFDKKLQRMSPEEFIEKVLSKLNIKYLMIGDDFKFGKERSGDFDFLANWGENNEIKVDRIPTYSFLERRVSSTWIRESIANGDFDLAQKLLDRRYTFSCLLYTSPSPRDNK
;
A
#
# COMPACT_ATOMS: atom_id res chain seq x y z
N HIS A 1 -2.96 -12.97 -15.37
CA HIS A 1 -2.67 -11.73 -16.09
C HIS A 1 -1.24 -11.32 -15.78
N ASN A 2 -0.44 -11.20 -16.83
CA ASN A 2 0.98 -10.91 -16.79
C ASN A 2 1.25 -9.54 -16.20
N ILE A 3 2.46 -9.36 -15.66
CA ILE A 3 3.08 -8.11 -15.26
C ILE A 3 3.21 -7.12 -16.46
N ASP A 4 2.55 -7.37 -17.56
CA ASP A 4 2.54 -6.57 -18.80
C ASP A 4 1.66 -5.31 -18.74
N PHE A 5 1.19 -4.91 -17.54
CA PHE A 5 0.44 -3.68 -17.34
C PHE A 5 1.30 -2.42 -17.24
N PHE A 6 2.55 -2.47 -17.65
CA PHE A 6 3.32 -1.25 -17.84
C PHE A 6 2.85 -0.53 -19.10
N ASN A 7 1.83 0.30 -18.93
CA ASN A 7 1.50 1.30 -19.93
C ASN A 7 2.80 2.11 -20.21
N LYS A 8 3.18 2.27 -21.48
CA LYS A 8 4.37 3.04 -21.90
C LYS A 8 4.50 4.41 -21.20
N LYS A 9 3.40 4.96 -20.74
CA LYS A 9 3.34 6.22 -20.00
C LYS A 9 4.03 6.15 -18.62
N PHE A 10 3.97 5.01 -17.92
CA PHE A 10 4.64 4.82 -16.62
C PHE A 10 6.17 4.78 -16.73
N SER A 11 6.70 4.29 -17.84
CA SER A 11 8.14 4.15 -18.03
C SER A 11 8.85 5.45 -18.40
N SER A 12 8.13 6.51 -18.78
CA SER A 12 8.71 7.76 -19.26
C SER A 12 8.73 8.87 -18.22
N GLU A 13 7.75 8.93 -17.30
CA GLU A 13 7.69 10.00 -16.30
C GLU A 13 8.58 9.68 -15.10
N PRO A 14 9.37 10.66 -14.59
CA PRO A 14 10.16 10.45 -13.38
C PRO A 14 9.25 10.38 -12.16
N LEU A 15 9.50 9.38 -11.28
CA LEU A 15 8.61 9.02 -10.20
C LEU A 15 9.25 9.18 -8.83
N ILE A 16 8.46 9.67 -7.88
CA ILE A 16 8.68 9.44 -6.46
C ILE A 16 7.74 8.33 -6.01
N ALA A 17 8.29 7.24 -5.50
CA ALA A 17 7.53 6.04 -5.17
C ALA A 17 7.59 5.71 -3.68
N THR A 18 6.55 5.03 -3.19
CA THR A 18 6.55 4.35 -1.90
C THR A 18 5.92 2.98 -2.04
N ILE A 19 6.34 2.04 -1.19
CA ILE A 19 5.81 0.67 -1.16
C ILE A 19 5.19 0.41 0.20
N GLY A 20 3.94 -0.04 0.22
CA GLY A 20 3.25 -0.35 1.46
C GLY A 20 1.81 -0.77 1.20
N ASN A 21 1.12 -1.26 2.24
CA ASN A 21 -0.25 -1.75 2.05
C ASN A 21 -1.31 -0.66 2.02
N PHE A 22 -1.05 0.47 2.64
CA PHE A 22 -1.96 1.62 2.69
C PHE A 22 -3.40 1.26 3.10
N ASP A 23 -3.55 0.22 3.95
CA ASP A 23 -4.85 -0.19 4.43
C ASP A 23 -5.42 0.84 5.40
N GLY A 24 -6.65 1.29 5.11
CA GLY A 24 -7.32 2.36 5.85
C GLY A 24 -6.87 3.77 5.51
N LEU A 25 -5.75 3.99 4.86
CA LEU A 25 -5.15 5.30 4.55
C LEU A 25 -5.16 6.25 5.78
N HIS A 26 -4.57 5.78 6.87
CA HIS A 26 -4.51 6.46 8.16
C HIS A 26 -3.53 7.65 8.17
N LEU A 27 -3.48 8.41 9.29
CA LEU A 27 -2.63 9.60 9.44
C LEU A 27 -1.18 9.36 9.02
N GLY A 28 -0.57 8.24 9.41
CA GLY A 28 0.80 7.89 8.98
C GLY A 28 0.94 7.78 7.45
N HIS A 29 -0.03 7.19 6.77
CA HIS A 29 -0.03 7.12 5.31
C HIS A 29 -0.23 8.49 4.65
N LYS A 30 -1.09 9.34 5.24
CA LYS A 30 -1.32 10.70 4.74
C LYS A 30 -0.05 11.55 4.85
N GLU A 31 0.72 11.40 5.94
CA GLU A 31 1.99 12.12 6.10
C GLU A 31 3.02 11.68 5.05
N ILE A 32 3.09 10.38 4.74
CA ILE A 32 3.93 9.87 3.65
C ILE A 32 3.55 10.55 2.32
N ILE A 33 2.25 10.54 1.99
CA ILE A 33 1.75 11.13 0.74
C ILE A 33 2.04 12.64 0.70
N LYS A 34 1.83 13.34 1.80
CA LYS A 34 2.12 14.78 1.90
C LYS A 34 3.60 15.05 1.62
N ARG A 35 4.51 14.27 2.21
CA ARG A 35 5.95 14.38 1.99
C ARG A 35 6.33 14.05 0.54
N MET A 36 5.79 12.96 -0.02
CA MET A 36 5.97 12.61 -1.43
C MET A 36 5.57 13.76 -2.36
N LYS A 37 4.44 14.40 -2.10
CA LYS A 37 3.96 15.52 -2.91
C LYS A 37 4.85 16.75 -2.80
N SER A 38 5.32 17.07 -1.60
CA SER A 38 6.24 18.17 -1.39
C SER A 38 7.54 17.99 -2.20
N ILE A 39 8.14 16.80 -2.12
CA ILE A 39 9.34 16.44 -2.88
C ILE A 39 9.02 16.40 -4.38
N GLY A 40 7.92 15.73 -4.76
CA GLY A 40 7.50 15.60 -6.14
C GLY A 40 7.27 16.95 -6.83
N THR A 41 6.69 17.91 -6.14
CA THR A 41 6.51 19.28 -6.67
C THR A 41 7.84 19.98 -6.87
N LYS A 42 8.78 19.84 -5.91
CA LYS A 42 10.11 20.46 -5.98
C LYS A 42 10.95 19.89 -7.11
N ASP A 43 10.95 18.58 -7.26
CA ASP A 43 11.84 17.85 -8.16
C ASP A 43 11.14 17.41 -9.46
N ASN A 44 9.91 17.91 -9.71
CA ASN A 44 9.07 17.56 -10.85
C ASN A 44 8.86 16.04 -11.03
N LEU A 45 8.58 15.34 -9.93
CA LEU A 45 8.33 13.90 -9.89
C LEU A 45 6.83 13.60 -9.70
N LYS A 46 6.32 12.59 -10.40
CA LYS A 46 4.96 12.09 -10.18
C LYS A 46 4.93 11.09 -9.02
N SER A 47 3.91 11.19 -8.19
CA SER A 47 3.75 10.32 -7.02
C SER A 47 3.19 8.94 -7.40
N LEU A 48 3.85 7.88 -6.93
CA LEU A 48 3.46 6.50 -7.15
C LEU A 48 3.35 5.75 -5.81
N VAL A 49 2.20 5.15 -5.55
CA VAL A 49 2.02 4.21 -4.43
C VAL A 49 1.95 2.79 -4.97
N ILE A 50 2.87 1.93 -4.52
CA ILE A 50 2.93 0.51 -4.87
C ILE A 50 2.38 -0.29 -3.68
N PHE A 51 1.43 -1.19 -3.92
CA PHE A 51 0.87 -2.08 -2.90
C PHE A 51 0.51 -3.45 -3.47
N THR A 52 0.36 -4.45 -2.60
CA THR A 52 -0.03 -5.80 -3.01
C THR A 52 -1.53 -6.03 -2.89
N GLU A 53 -2.10 -6.82 -3.82
CA GLU A 53 -3.48 -7.24 -3.81
C GLU A 53 -3.59 -8.72 -4.26
N PRO A 54 -4.10 -9.65 -3.43
CA PRO A 54 -4.49 -9.44 -2.04
C PRO A 54 -3.30 -9.01 -1.15
N HIS A 55 -3.61 -8.59 0.08
CA HIS A 55 -2.56 -8.32 1.07
C HIS A 55 -1.77 -9.61 1.37
N ALA A 56 -0.45 -9.52 1.53
CA ALA A 56 0.37 -10.71 1.79
C ALA A 56 -0.13 -11.55 2.97
N LYS A 57 -0.58 -10.90 4.07
CA LYS A 57 -1.14 -11.60 5.24
C LYS A 57 -2.43 -12.39 4.90
N GLU A 58 -3.29 -11.86 4.05
CA GLU A 58 -4.50 -12.55 3.58
C GLU A 58 -4.15 -13.77 2.75
N PHE A 59 -3.23 -13.61 1.81
CA PHE A 59 -2.74 -14.71 0.98
C PHE A 59 -2.15 -15.86 1.81
N PHE A 60 -1.37 -15.54 2.87
CA PHE A 60 -0.82 -16.56 3.76
C PHE A 60 -1.88 -17.19 4.68
N ALA A 61 -2.86 -16.42 5.13
CA ALA A 61 -3.94 -16.93 5.95
C ALA A 61 -4.83 -17.89 5.15
N GLU A 62 -5.14 -17.54 3.90
CA GLU A 62 -5.89 -18.42 2.98
C GLU A 62 -5.16 -19.73 2.70
N GLN A 63 -3.83 -19.69 2.52
CA GLN A 63 -3.04 -20.93 2.30
C GLN A 63 -2.98 -21.85 3.52
N LYS A 64 -3.17 -21.31 4.72
CA LYS A 64 -3.09 -22.07 5.99
C LYS A 64 -4.47 -22.45 6.55
N ASP A 65 -5.55 -22.18 5.81
CA ASP A 65 -6.93 -22.32 6.28
C ASP A 65 -7.17 -21.69 7.66
N LEU A 66 -6.50 -20.58 7.95
CA LEU A 66 -6.63 -19.90 9.22
C LEU A 66 -8.00 -19.21 9.29
N VAL A 67 -8.72 -19.50 10.39
CA VAL A 67 -10.03 -18.88 10.66
C VAL A 67 -9.89 -17.37 10.91
N ASP A 68 -8.78 -16.93 11.49
CA ASP A 68 -8.48 -15.54 11.78
C ASP A 68 -7.75 -14.86 10.61
N GLN A 69 -8.50 -14.50 9.57
CA GLN A 69 -7.96 -13.64 8.53
C GLN A 69 -7.93 -12.18 8.99
N PRO A 70 -6.83 -11.44 8.74
CA PRO A 70 -6.78 -10.03 9.10
C PRO A 70 -7.80 -9.25 8.29
N THR A 71 -8.84 -8.75 8.96
CA THR A 71 -9.89 -7.94 8.35
C THR A 71 -9.31 -6.67 7.73
N ARG A 72 -9.75 -6.35 6.52
CA ARG A 72 -9.39 -5.10 5.87
C ARG A 72 -10.10 -3.93 6.54
N ILE A 73 -9.38 -2.84 6.73
CA ILE A 73 -9.99 -1.56 7.13
C ILE A 73 -10.75 -0.97 5.95
N SER A 74 -10.25 -1.16 4.74
CA SER A 74 -10.88 -0.67 3.53
C SER A 74 -10.74 -1.66 2.37
N PRO A 75 -11.82 -1.91 1.58
CA PRO A 75 -11.71 -2.62 0.29
C PRO A 75 -10.71 -1.91 -0.64
N TRP A 76 -10.13 -2.67 -1.58
CA TRP A 76 -9.13 -2.11 -2.50
C TRP A 76 -9.66 -0.93 -3.34
N ARG A 77 -10.95 -0.96 -3.72
CA ARG A 77 -11.60 0.15 -4.46
C ARG A 77 -11.62 1.44 -3.65
N ASP A 78 -11.95 1.34 -2.36
CA ASP A 78 -11.94 2.48 -1.46
C ASP A 78 -10.51 2.99 -1.24
N LYS A 79 -9.52 2.09 -1.16
CA LYS A 79 -8.12 2.45 -1.13
C LYS A 79 -7.73 3.30 -2.34
N CYS A 80 -8.04 2.82 -3.55
CA CYS A 80 -7.74 3.56 -4.79
C CYS A 80 -8.44 4.92 -4.84
N LYS A 81 -9.73 4.98 -4.45
CA LYS A 81 -10.46 6.24 -4.34
C LYS A 81 -9.77 7.20 -3.39
N ARG A 82 -9.39 6.74 -2.20
CA ARG A 82 -8.72 7.58 -1.19
C ARG A 82 -7.34 8.06 -1.63
N LEU A 83 -6.56 7.24 -2.34
CA LEU A 83 -5.30 7.67 -2.93
C LEU A 83 -5.55 8.80 -3.94
N LYS A 84 -6.56 8.65 -4.80
CA LYS A 84 -6.98 9.70 -5.74
C LYS A 84 -7.42 10.99 -5.02
N ASP A 85 -8.25 10.89 -3.98
CA ASP A 85 -8.72 12.03 -3.19
C ASP A 85 -7.55 12.77 -2.52
N ASN A 86 -6.48 12.05 -2.14
CA ASN A 86 -5.23 12.62 -1.65
C ASN A 86 -4.28 13.06 -2.78
N LYS A 87 -4.77 13.08 -4.04
CA LYS A 87 -4.04 13.55 -5.23
C LYS A 87 -2.73 12.80 -5.47
N VAL A 88 -2.72 11.51 -5.25
CA VAL A 88 -1.66 10.59 -5.70
C VAL A 88 -1.84 10.42 -7.21
N ASP A 89 -0.75 10.60 -7.97
CA ASP A 89 -0.82 10.54 -9.44
C ASP A 89 -1.04 9.10 -9.92
N TYR A 90 -0.36 8.13 -9.31
CA TYR A 90 -0.40 6.74 -9.73
C TYR A 90 -0.51 5.77 -8.56
N ALA A 91 -1.33 4.75 -8.73
CA ALA A 91 -1.44 3.61 -7.82
C ALA A 91 -1.15 2.33 -8.61
N PHE A 92 -0.13 1.60 -8.20
CA PHE A 92 0.27 0.35 -8.83
C PHE A 92 0.07 -0.81 -7.87
N PHE A 93 -0.77 -1.76 -8.22
CA PHE A 93 -0.98 -2.95 -7.42
C PHE A 93 -0.29 -4.16 -8.04
N LEU A 94 0.49 -4.84 -7.21
CA LEU A 94 1.13 -6.10 -7.53
C LEU A 94 0.23 -7.24 -7.06
N ARG A 95 -0.10 -8.16 -7.96
CA ARG A 95 -0.81 -9.37 -7.55
C ARG A 95 0.09 -10.19 -6.63
N PHE A 96 -0.34 -10.35 -5.37
CA PHE A 96 0.36 -11.23 -4.44
C PHE A 96 -0.06 -12.67 -4.68
N ASP A 97 0.80 -13.42 -5.34
CA ASP A 97 0.62 -14.83 -5.69
C ASP A 97 1.88 -15.64 -5.34
N LYS A 98 1.86 -16.94 -5.64
CA LYS A 98 3.02 -17.83 -5.40
C LYS A 98 4.28 -17.37 -6.14
N LYS A 99 4.15 -16.67 -7.28
CA LYS A 99 5.29 -16.14 -8.03
C LYS A 99 5.94 -14.98 -7.28
N LEU A 100 5.15 -14.00 -6.83
CA LEU A 100 5.65 -12.85 -6.05
C LEU A 100 6.19 -13.30 -4.68
N GLN A 101 5.53 -14.28 -4.03
CA GLN A 101 5.98 -14.86 -2.76
C GLN A 101 7.39 -15.46 -2.83
N ARG A 102 7.72 -16.11 -3.95
CA ARG A 102 9.01 -16.80 -4.15
C ARG A 102 10.10 -15.92 -4.73
N MET A 103 9.77 -14.72 -5.14
CA MET A 103 10.68 -13.79 -5.80
C MET A 103 11.75 -13.31 -4.82
N SER A 104 13.02 -13.47 -5.17
CA SER A 104 14.12 -12.92 -4.36
C SER A 104 14.10 -11.39 -4.33
N PRO A 105 14.79 -10.71 -3.42
CA PRO A 105 14.91 -9.25 -3.44
C PRO A 105 15.48 -8.73 -4.76
N GLU A 106 16.50 -9.40 -5.32
CA GLU A 106 17.12 -9.05 -6.60
C GLU A 106 16.11 -9.17 -7.75
N GLU A 107 15.38 -10.28 -7.80
CA GLU A 107 14.33 -10.50 -8.81
C GLU A 107 13.22 -9.47 -8.71
N PHE A 108 12.83 -9.08 -7.48
CA PHE A 108 11.82 -8.03 -7.27
C PHE A 108 12.30 -6.69 -7.81
N ILE A 109 13.54 -6.34 -7.54
CA ILE A 109 14.14 -5.13 -8.10
C ILE A 109 14.16 -5.19 -9.62
N GLU A 110 14.72 -6.24 -10.20
CA GLU A 110 14.87 -6.39 -11.65
C GLU A 110 13.54 -6.43 -12.39
N LYS A 111 12.58 -7.21 -11.87
CA LYS A 111 11.31 -7.47 -12.56
C LYS A 111 10.23 -6.41 -12.28
N VAL A 112 10.36 -5.66 -11.18
CA VAL A 112 9.35 -4.69 -10.76
C VAL A 112 9.92 -3.27 -10.72
N LEU A 113 10.87 -2.99 -9.83
CA LEU A 113 11.32 -1.61 -9.59
C LEU A 113 12.10 -1.02 -10.76
N SER A 114 12.99 -1.79 -11.39
CA SER A 114 13.78 -1.32 -12.55
C SER A 114 12.95 -1.07 -13.81
N LYS A 115 11.69 -1.52 -13.84
CA LYS A 115 10.76 -1.21 -14.95
C LYS A 115 10.05 0.14 -14.77
N LEU A 116 10.22 0.76 -13.62
CA LEU A 116 9.63 2.05 -13.27
C LEU A 116 10.73 3.12 -13.28
N ASN A 117 10.45 4.28 -13.84
CA ASN A 117 11.41 5.39 -13.83
C ASN A 117 11.44 6.09 -12.47
N ILE A 118 11.75 5.31 -11.41
CA ILE A 118 11.85 5.81 -10.04
C ILE A 118 13.13 6.63 -9.91
N LYS A 119 12.99 7.87 -9.41
CA LYS A 119 14.12 8.75 -9.05
C LYS A 119 14.23 8.92 -7.54
N TYR A 120 13.13 8.68 -6.83
CA TYR A 120 13.07 8.80 -5.38
C TYR A 120 12.19 7.67 -4.82
N LEU A 121 12.71 6.91 -3.86
CA LEU A 121 11.99 5.83 -3.20
C LEU A 121 11.90 6.12 -1.69
N MET A 122 10.68 6.13 -1.16
CA MET A 122 10.42 6.34 0.26
C MET A 122 9.91 5.05 0.89
N ILE A 123 10.61 4.53 1.89
CA ILE A 123 10.33 3.22 2.51
C ILE A 123 10.17 3.37 4.02
N GLY A 124 9.17 2.69 4.58
CA GLY A 124 8.98 2.62 6.03
C GLY A 124 10.10 1.84 6.74
N ASP A 125 10.32 2.16 8.02
CA ASP A 125 11.41 1.56 8.84
C ASP A 125 11.33 0.03 8.94
N ASP A 126 10.11 -0.52 8.93
CA ASP A 126 9.84 -1.96 9.08
C ASP A 126 9.56 -2.66 7.75
N PHE A 127 9.82 -1.99 6.63
CA PHE A 127 9.57 -2.56 5.31
C PHE A 127 10.51 -3.72 5.04
N LYS A 128 9.92 -4.82 4.65
CA LYS A 128 10.62 -6.04 4.22
C LYS A 128 9.95 -6.58 2.97
N PHE A 129 10.75 -7.10 2.04
CA PHE A 129 10.27 -7.65 0.77
C PHE A 129 11.06 -8.87 0.34
N GLY A 130 10.64 -9.46 -0.78
CA GLY A 130 11.27 -10.66 -1.31
C GLY A 130 10.96 -11.92 -0.50
N LYS A 131 11.47 -13.06 -1.01
CA LYS A 131 11.31 -14.37 -0.38
C LYS A 131 11.79 -14.34 1.07
N GLU A 132 10.99 -14.87 1.97
CA GLU A 132 11.29 -14.93 3.42
C GLU A 132 11.60 -13.56 4.05
N ARG A 133 11.15 -12.47 3.40
CA ARG A 133 11.39 -11.10 3.87
C ARG A 133 12.88 -10.72 3.95
N SER A 134 13.69 -11.31 3.08
CA SER A 134 15.15 -11.16 3.08
C SER A 134 15.64 -9.80 2.57
N GLY A 135 14.82 -9.06 1.81
CA GLY A 135 15.10 -7.70 1.40
C GLY A 135 14.62 -6.68 2.44
N ASP A 136 15.37 -5.60 2.61
CA ASP A 136 15.08 -4.53 3.56
C ASP A 136 15.46 -3.15 3.00
N PHE A 137 15.49 -2.17 3.90
CA PHE A 137 15.87 -0.80 3.53
C PHE A 137 17.32 -0.73 3.01
N ASP A 138 18.25 -1.38 3.70
CA ASP A 138 19.68 -1.27 3.35
C ASP A 138 19.95 -1.92 1.99
N PHE A 139 19.22 -2.99 1.67
CA PHE A 139 19.24 -3.61 0.34
C PHE A 139 18.78 -2.63 -0.74
N LEU A 140 17.68 -1.90 -0.51
CA LEU A 140 17.17 -0.89 -1.45
C LEU A 140 18.06 0.35 -1.53
N ALA A 141 18.68 0.75 -0.42
CA ALA A 141 19.60 1.88 -0.40
C ALA A 141 20.84 1.59 -1.26
N ASN A 142 21.46 0.41 -1.09
CA ASN A 142 22.60 -0.03 -1.92
C ASN A 142 22.22 -0.10 -3.41
N TRP A 143 21.02 -0.61 -3.72
CA TRP A 143 20.52 -0.61 -5.09
C TRP A 143 20.33 0.80 -5.61
N GLY A 144 19.78 1.69 -4.81
CA GLY A 144 19.54 3.08 -5.16
C GLY A 144 20.83 3.83 -5.48
N GLU A 145 21.87 3.67 -4.67
CA GLU A 145 23.19 4.27 -4.89
C GLU A 145 23.79 3.84 -6.24
N ASN A 146 23.67 2.56 -6.60
CA ASN A 146 24.17 2.03 -7.87
C ASN A 146 23.34 2.43 -9.10
N ASN A 147 22.15 3.02 -8.92
CA ASN A 147 21.22 3.34 -10.01
C ASN A 147 20.76 4.81 -10.01
N GLU A 148 21.45 5.68 -9.27
CA GLU A 148 21.12 7.11 -9.16
C GLU A 148 19.68 7.34 -8.66
N ILE A 149 19.21 6.48 -7.76
CA ILE A 149 17.89 6.56 -7.13
C ILE A 149 18.06 6.93 -5.67
N LYS A 150 17.47 8.04 -5.26
CA LYS A 150 17.48 8.42 -3.85
C LYS A 150 16.53 7.53 -3.06
N VAL A 151 17.02 6.89 -1.99
CA VAL A 151 16.21 6.04 -1.10
C VAL A 151 16.23 6.62 0.31
N ASP A 152 15.06 7.02 0.81
CA ASP A 152 14.90 7.62 2.13
C ASP A 152 14.00 6.77 3.04
N ARG A 153 14.35 6.73 4.33
CA ARG A 153 13.47 6.18 5.36
C ARG A 153 12.34 7.15 5.65
N ILE A 154 11.14 6.61 5.82
CA ILE A 154 9.99 7.37 6.27
C ILE A 154 9.93 7.26 7.79
N PRO A 155 10.01 8.37 8.53
CA PRO A 155 9.90 8.31 9.98
C PRO A 155 8.52 7.83 10.40
N THR A 156 8.48 7.07 11.48
CA THR A 156 7.23 6.61 12.09
C THR A 156 6.38 7.79 12.54
N TYR A 157 5.12 7.84 12.12
CA TYR A 157 4.15 8.81 12.61
C TYR A 157 3.49 8.28 13.89
N SER A 158 3.56 9.06 14.97
CA SER A 158 2.98 8.73 16.26
C SER A 158 1.81 9.64 16.62
N PHE A 159 0.81 9.09 17.28
CA PHE A 159 -0.30 9.80 17.88
C PHE A 159 -0.45 9.31 19.32
N LEU A 160 -0.58 10.21 20.28
CA LEU A 160 -0.59 9.87 21.72
C LEU A 160 0.55 8.90 22.11
N GLU A 161 1.78 9.22 21.69
CA GLU A 161 3.00 8.45 21.94
C GLU A 161 3.00 7.00 21.40
N ARG A 162 1.97 6.61 20.67
CA ARG A 162 1.89 5.30 20.03
C ARG A 162 1.97 5.46 18.50
N ARG A 163 2.74 4.57 17.84
CA ARG A 163 2.80 4.50 16.38
C ARG A 163 1.43 4.29 15.77
N VAL A 164 1.03 5.15 14.84
CA VAL A 164 -0.20 4.97 14.05
C VAL A 164 0.00 3.83 13.05
N SER A 165 -0.84 2.81 13.14
CA SER A 165 -0.78 1.62 12.29
C SER A 165 -2.16 1.06 11.97
N SER A 166 -2.26 0.31 10.87
CA SER A 166 -3.50 -0.42 10.55
C SER A 166 -3.88 -1.44 11.65
N THR A 167 -2.92 -1.98 12.37
CA THR A 167 -3.17 -2.89 13.51
C THR A 167 -3.90 -2.15 14.63
N TRP A 168 -3.40 -1.00 15.04
CA TRP A 168 -4.05 -0.21 16.10
C TRP A 168 -5.47 0.23 15.72
N ILE A 169 -5.69 0.57 14.45
CA ILE A 169 -7.04 0.92 13.97
C ILE A 169 -7.98 -0.29 14.04
N ARG A 170 -7.52 -1.49 13.66
CA ARG A 170 -8.33 -2.72 13.80
C ARG A 170 -8.67 -3.03 15.26
N GLU A 171 -7.70 -2.88 16.15
CA GLU A 171 -7.91 -3.01 17.60
C GLU A 171 -8.98 -2.04 18.11
N SER A 172 -8.90 -0.76 17.70
CA SER A 172 -9.89 0.26 18.10
C SER A 172 -11.29 -0.08 17.59
N ILE A 173 -11.42 -0.50 16.33
CA ILE A 173 -12.70 -0.91 15.73
C ILE A 173 -13.25 -2.15 16.44
N ALA A 174 -12.42 -3.17 16.71
CA ALA A 174 -12.84 -4.40 17.38
C ALA A 174 -13.32 -4.15 18.81
N ASN A 175 -12.72 -3.17 19.50
CA ASN A 175 -13.12 -2.76 20.86
C ASN A 175 -14.30 -1.76 20.86
N GLY A 176 -14.87 -1.39 19.70
CA GLY A 176 -15.95 -0.42 19.62
C GLY A 176 -15.50 1.04 19.81
N ASP A 177 -14.20 1.31 19.90
CA ASP A 177 -13.66 2.68 20.04
C ASP A 177 -13.58 3.36 18.67
N PHE A 178 -14.75 3.70 18.15
CA PHE A 178 -14.87 4.36 16.83
C PHE A 178 -14.35 5.80 16.86
N ASP A 179 -14.34 6.46 18.01
CA ASP A 179 -13.81 7.81 18.13
C ASP A 179 -12.28 7.83 17.94
N LEU A 180 -11.59 6.87 18.55
CA LEU A 180 -10.17 6.69 18.34
C LEU A 180 -9.87 6.27 16.89
N ALA A 181 -10.63 5.30 16.37
CA ALA A 181 -10.48 4.88 14.97
C ALA A 181 -10.67 6.07 14.00
N GLN A 182 -11.64 6.94 14.24
CA GLN A 182 -11.86 8.16 13.45
C GLN A 182 -10.68 9.12 13.54
N LYS A 183 -10.13 9.35 14.73
CA LYS A 183 -8.93 10.20 14.93
C LYS A 183 -7.71 9.65 14.17
N LEU A 184 -7.46 8.34 14.26
CA LEU A 184 -6.35 7.67 13.59
C LEU A 184 -6.49 7.67 12.06
N LEU A 185 -7.72 7.55 11.57
CA LEU A 185 -8.05 7.59 10.13
C LEU A 185 -8.16 9.02 9.59
N ASP A 186 -8.33 10.02 10.48
CA ASP A 186 -8.66 11.41 10.14
C ASP A 186 -9.91 11.50 9.26
N ARG A 187 -10.91 10.69 9.57
CA ARG A 187 -12.22 10.61 8.94
C ARG A 187 -13.12 9.61 9.65
N ARG A 188 -14.43 9.70 9.44
CA ARG A 188 -15.36 8.65 9.90
C ARG A 188 -14.99 7.30 9.31
N TYR A 189 -15.05 6.26 10.15
CA TYR A 189 -14.92 4.90 9.65
C TYR A 189 -16.14 4.56 8.80
N THR A 190 -15.90 4.10 7.59
CA THR A 190 -16.93 3.67 6.64
C THR A 190 -16.47 2.42 5.92
N PHE A 191 -17.38 1.52 5.64
CA PHE A 191 -17.14 0.40 4.75
C PHE A 191 -18.20 0.37 3.66
N SER A 192 -17.82 -0.04 2.45
CA SER A 192 -18.69 -0.20 1.32
C SER A 192 -19.04 -1.67 1.15
N CYS A 193 -20.33 -1.98 1.09
CA CYS A 193 -20.84 -3.32 0.81
C CYS A 193 -21.71 -3.28 -0.44
N LEU A 194 -21.58 -4.29 -1.32
CA LEU A 194 -22.52 -4.50 -2.41
C LEU A 194 -23.76 -5.18 -1.84
N LEU A 195 -24.88 -4.49 -1.85
CA LEU A 195 -26.18 -5.08 -1.55
C LEU A 195 -26.67 -5.81 -2.81
N TYR A 196 -26.65 -7.13 -2.77
CA TYR A 196 -27.39 -7.91 -3.74
C TYR A 196 -28.85 -7.95 -3.26
N THR A 197 -29.74 -7.22 -3.91
CA THR A 197 -31.16 -7.40 -3.73
C THR A 197 -31.54 -8.74 -4.36
N SER A 198 -31.81 -9.76 -3.54
CA SER A 198 -32.58 -10.91 -4.02
C SER A 198 -33.91 -10.40 -4.56
N PRO A 199 -34.40 -10.86 -5.71
CA PRO A 199 -35.74 -10.53 -6.16
C PRO A 199 -36.73 -10.85 -5.03
N SER A 200 -37.54 -9.85 -4.68
CA SER A 200 -38.54 -10.05 -3.65
C SER A 200 -39.48 -11.17 -4.08
N PRO A 201 -39.97 -12.06 -3.18
CA PRO A 201 -40.98 -13.06 -3.52
C PRO A 201 -42.27 -12.43 -4.08
N ARG A 202 -42.44 -11.10 -4.02
CA ARG A 202 -43.56 -10.37 -4.60
C ARG A 202 -43.40 -10.04 -6.09
N ASP A 203 -42.19 -10.19 -6.65
CA ASP A 203 -41.93 -9.90 -8.07
C ASP A 203 -42.18 -11.10 -8.99
N ASN A 204 -42.67 -12.22 -8.45
CA ASN A 204 -43.05 -13.44 -9.17
C ASN A 204 -44.59 -13.61 -9.23
N LYS A 205 -45.33 -12.59 -9.59
CA LYS A 205 -46.72 -12.70 -9.96
C LYS A 205 -46.95 -12.20 -11.38
#